data_83ba7404482da7da69e4bb5b21078e53
#
_entry.id   83ba7404482da7da69e4bb5b21078e53
#
_cell.length_a   1.000
_cell.length_b   1.000
_cell.length_c   1.000
_cell.angle_alpha   90.00
_cell.angle_beta   90.00
_cell.angle_gamma   90.00
#
_symmetry.space_group_name_H-M   'P 1'
#
loop_
_entity.id
_entity.type
_entity.pdbx_description
1 polymer ?
#
loop_
_entity_poly.entity_id
_entity_poly.type
_entity_poly.pdbx_seq_one_letter_code
_entity_poly.pdbx_strand_id
1 'polypeptide(L)'
;ASEMYADGFSKFRFGGYGEMAASYMDYDWNWVTPQGTSHMNRATVSIPRFILAFDYKFSPKWVLSSEIEFEYGGTGAAREVEWYEENGEYETEIEKGGEVALEQFHISYLMNKHLNFRFGHMIVPVGLTNAHHEPLNFFGVYRPEGETTLLPSTWHETGVALFGDLGNFDYELQVVSGLDPQGFRMENWVGKGTQGAFEETQFTHPAFVARVNYNGVKKFKGLRVGASFYYNQPSKNSSKPLRNQGEKYPLTIVTADAQYKSPNN
;
A
#
# COMPACT_ATOMS: atom_id res chain seq x y z
N ALA A 1 -5.50 -15.91 -2.27
CA ALA A 1 -5.21 -17.18 -2.99
C ALA A 1 -6.49 -17.93 -3.33
N SER A 2 -7.45 -18.04 -2.41
CA SER A 2 -8.70 -18.77 -2.65
C SER A 2 -9.49 -18.23 -3.84
N GLU A 3 -9.53 -16.93 -4.05
CA GLU A 3 -10.25 -16.31 -5.16
C GLU A 3 -9.60 -16.56 -6.53
N MET A 4 -8.29 -16.66 -6.58
CA MET A 4 -7.57 -17.01 -7.81
C MET A 4 -7.81 -18.47 -8.23
N TYR A 5 -8.05 -19.36 -7.27
CA TYR A 5 -8.36 -20.76 -7.54
C TYR A 5 -9.85 -21.01 -7.74
N ALA A 6 -10.70 -20.25 -7.11
CA ALA A 6 -12.15 -20.42 -7.12
C ALA A 6 -12.80 -19.92 -8.39
N ASP A 7 -12.26 -20.06 -9.40
CA ASP A 7 -12.68 -19.94 -10.67
C ASP A 7 -13.34 -18.92 -11.23
N GLY A 8 -13.45 -18.39 -11.56
CA GLY A 8 -14.20 -17.62 -12.12
C GLY A 8 -13.98 -17.16 -13.51
N PHE A 9 -12.94 -16.78 -13.95
CA PHE A 9 -12.69 -16.34 -15.32
C PHE A 9 -11.90 -17.38 -16.13
N SER A 10 -12.31 -17.58 -17.39
CA SER A 10 -11.71 -18.60 -18.25
C SER A 10 -10.30 -18.21 -18.67
N LYS A 11 -10.08 -16.98 -19.12
CA LYS A 11 -8.81 -16.51 -19.66
C LYS A 11 -8.50 -15.07 -19.30
N PHE A 12 -9.50 -14.20 -19.29
CA PHE A 12 -9.36 -12.77 -19.03
C PHE A 12 -10.44 -12.29 -18.08
N ARG A 13 -10.04 -11.47 -17.12
CA ARG A 13 -10.94 -10.74 -16.22
C ARG A 13 -10.58 -9.27 -16.28
N PHE A 14 -11.58 -8.43 -16.44
CA PHE A 14 -11.48 -6.99 -16.32
C PHE A 14 -12.44 -6.52 -15.24
N GLY A 15 -12.00 -5.62 -14.42
CA GLY A 15 -12.78 -5.06 -13.33
C GLY A 15 -12.24 -3.70 -12.93
N GLY A 16 -12.84 -3.15 -11.91
CA GLY A 16 -12.42 -1.90 -11.32
C GLY A 16 -13.53 -1.32 -10.48
N TYR A 17 -13.23 -0.21 -9.84
CA TYR A 17 -14.19 0.55 -9.04
C TYR A 17 -13.81 2.03 -9.05
N GLY A 18 -14.72 2.87 -8.60
CA GLY A 18 -14.48 4.29 -8.37
C GLY A 18 -15.06 4.71 -7.04
N GLU A 19 -14.49 5.75 -6.47
CA GLU A 19 -14.91 6.35 -5.21
C GLU A 19 -15.29 7.81 -5.44
N MET A 20 -16.43 8.22 -4.89
CA MET A 20 -16.81 9.60 -4.77
C MET A 20 -17.11 9.89 -3.30
N ALA A 21 -16.46 10.90 -2.74
CA ALA A 21 -16.64 11.30 -1.37
C ALA A 21 -17.23 12.70 -1.30
N ALA A 22 -18.19 12.88 -0.40
CA ALA A 22 -18.72 14.18 -0.01
C ALA A 22 -18.60 14.33 1.50
N SER A 23 -18.10 15.45 1.97
CA SER A 23 -17.96 15.72 3.38
C SER A 23 -18.36 17.15 3.72
N TYR A 24 -18.91 17.32 4.91
CA TYR A 24 -19.10 18.61 5.57
C TYR A 24 -18.41 18.54 6.91
N MET A 25 -17.39 19.37 7.10
CA MET A 25 -16.57 19.39 8.31
C MET A 25 -16.70 20.74 8.99
N ASP A 26 -16.89 20.71 10.29
CA ASP A 26 -16.73 21.87 11.17
C ASP A 26 -15.30 21.81 11.73
N TYR A 27 -14.44 22.67 11.21
CA TYR A 27 -13.08 22.83 11.71
C TYR A 27 -13.15 23.80 12.89
N ASP A 28 -13.23 23.25 14.06
CA ASP A 28 -13.25 23.99 15.31
C ASP A 28 -11.95 24.80 15.52
N TRP A 29 -11.81 25.40 16.66
CA TRP A 29 -10.69 26.27 17.05
C TRP A 29 -9.31 25.70 16.69
N ASN A 30 -8.53 26.45 15.90
CA ASN A 30 -7.18 26.06 15.54
C ASN A 30 -6.19 26.42 16.66
N TRP A 31 -5.73 25.44 17.41
CA TRP A 31 -4.78 25.58 18.51
C TRP A 31 -3.37 25.97 18.08
N VAL A 32 -3.04 25.86 16.81
CA VAL A 32 -1.70 26.12 16.27
C VAL A 32 -1.48 27.61 15.99
N THR A 33 -2.54 28.35 15.75
CA THR A 33 -2.47 29.79 15.52
C THR A 33 -2.76 30.56 16.81
N PRO A 34 -1.85 31.46 17.28
CA PRO A 34 -2.01 32.17 18.56
C PRO A 34 -3.26 33.02 18.68
N GLN A 35 -3.88 33.40 17.57
CA GLN A 35 -5.08 34.26 17.56
C GLN A 35 -6.39 33.46 17.45
N GLY A 36 -6.31 32.13 17.34
CA GLY A 36 -7.48 31.32 17.02
C GLY A 36 -8.14 31.74 15.70
N THR A 37 -8.62 30.81 14.94
CA THR A 37 -9.48 31.11 13.80
C THR A 37 -10.93 30.86 14.23
N SER A 38 -11.83 31.68 13.75
CA SER A 38 -13.28 31.45 13.88
C SER A 38 -13.62 30.09 13.26
N HIS A 39 -14.69 29.45 13.72
CA HIS A 39 -15.26 28.25 13.12
C HIS A 39 -15.25 28.33 11.59
N MET A 40 -14.60 27.40 10.95
CA MET A 40 -14.56 27.30 9.50
C MET A 40 -15.25 26.01 9.06
N ASN A 41 -16.46 26.15 8.59
CA ASN A 41 -17.17 25.03 8.01
C ASN A 41 -16.74 24.85 6.56
N ARG A 42 -16.42 23.63 6.17
CA ARG A 42 -16.01 23.30 4.81
C ARG A 42 -16.85 22.14 4.27
N ALA A 43 -17.49 22.36 3.14
CA ALA A 43 -18.07 21.32 2.33
C ALA A 43 -17.09 20.96 1.20
N THR A 44 -16.84 19.67 1.01
CA THR A 44 -15.99 19.18 -0.08
C THR A 44 -16.66 18.02 -0.81
N VAL A 45 -16.43 17.96 -2.12
CA VAL A 45 -16.77 16.82 -2.94
C VAL A 45 -15.52 16.43 -3.71
N SER A 46 -15.19 15.17 -3.75
CA SER A 46 -14.00 14.66 -4.43
C SER A 46 -14.29 13.32 -5.10
N ILE A 47 -13.47 12.99 -6.10
CA ILE A 47 -13.34 11.65 -6.67
C ILE A 47 -11.93 11.18 -6.31
N PRO A 48 -11.75 10.57 -5.11
CA PRO A 48 -10.42 10.22 -4.62
C PRO A 48 -9.71 9.23 -5.54
N ARG A 49 -10.44 8.27 -6.11
CA ARG A 49 -9.84 7.25 -6.97
C ARG A 49 -10.78 6.66 -8.00
N PHE A 50 -10.18 6.23 -9.09
CA PHE A 50 -10.77 5.35 -10.08
C PHE A 50 -9.74 4.26 -10.43
N ILE A 51 -10.10 3.00 -10.24
CA ILE A 51 -9.21 1.87 -10.37
C ILE A 51 -9.64 0.99 -11.53
N LEU A 52 -8.67 0.60 -12.35
CA LEU A 52 -8.82 -0.41 -13.40
C LEU A 52 -7.94 -1.60 -13.07
N ALA A 53 -8.58 -2.76 -12.95
CA ALA A 53 -7.89 -4.02 -12.69
C ALA A 53 -8.11 -5.02 -13.81
N PHE A 54 -7.08 -5.75 -14.17
CA PHE A 54 -7.19 -6.85 -15.12
C PHE A 54 -6.31 -8.03 -14.75
N ASP A 55 -6.81 -9.22 -15.04
CA ASP A 55 -6.07 -10.45 -14.93
C ASP A 55 -6.10 -11.22 -16.25
N TYR A 56 -4.99 -11.91 -16.55
CA TYR A 56 -4.88 -12.76 -17.70
C TYR A 56 -4.26 -14.11 -17.34
N LYS A 57 -4.97 -15.19 -17.64
CA LYS A 57 -4.45 -16.57 -17.49
C LYS A 57 -3.71 -17.02 -18.74
N PHE A 58 -2.39 -17.04 -18.68
CA PHE A 58 -1.59 -17.69 -19.73
C PHE A 58 -1.84 -19.20 -19.75
N SER A 59 -2.04 -19.77 -18.57
CA SER A 59 -2.38 -21.17 -18.36
C SER A 59 -3.15 -21.31 -17.03
N PRO A 60 -3.69 -22.48 -16.67
CA PRO A 60 -4.31 -22.70 -15.36
C PRO A 60 -3.41 -22.38 -14.15
N LYS A 61 -2.10 -22.33 -14.37
CA LYS A 61 -1.11 -22.07 -13.31
C LYS A 61 -0.47 -20.69 -13.38
N TRP A 62 -0.47 -20.03 -14.53
CA TRP A 62 0.18 -18.73 -14.70
C TRP A 62 -0.85 -17.63 -14.90
N VAL A 63 -0.87 -16.69 -13.99
CA VAL A 63 -1.80 -15.56 -13.97
C VAL A 63 -1.02 -14.26 -13.87
N LEU A 64 -1.22 -13.38 -14.84
CA LEU A 64 -0.83 -11.97 -14.77
C LEU A 64 -1.94 -11.20 -14.07
N SER A 65 -1.58 -10.33 -13.14
CA SER A 65 -2.50 -9.37 -12.53
C SER A 65 -1.92 -7.97 -12.61
N SER A 66 -2.78 -7.00 -12.88
CA SER A 66 -2.39 -5.59 -12.92
C SER A 66 -3.51 -4.71 -12.39
N GLU A 67 -3.14 -3.65 -11.71
CA GLU A 67 -4.04 -2.65 -11.15
C GLU A 67 -3.46 -1.26 -11.38
N ILE A 68 -4.27 -0.39 -11.98
CA ILE A 68 -3.91 0.99 -12.30
C ILE A 68 -4.87 1.89 -11.55
N GLU A 69 -4.33 2.75 -10.69
CA GLU A 69 -5.08 3.76 -9.97
C GLU A 69 -4.97 5.12 -10.65
N PHE A 70 -6.08 5.81 -10.74
CA PHE A 70 -6.20 7.21 -11.09
C PHE A 70 -6.66 7.97 -9.86
N GLU A 71 -5.75 8.63 -9.18
CA GLU A 71 -6.11 9.49 -8.05
C GLU A 71 -6.58 10.86 -8.56
N TYR A 72 -7.64 11.42 -7.95
CA TYR A 72 -8.19 12.75 -8.20
C TYR A 72 -8.29 13.14 -9.68
N GLY A 73 -8.63 12.18 -10.55
CA GLY A 73 -8.83 12.42 -11.98
C GLY A 73 -7.60 12.17 -12.85
N GLY A 74 -6.50 11.68 -12.30
CA GLY A 74 -5.30 11.31 -13.05
C GLY A 74 -4.27 12.44 -13.12
N THR A 75 -3.49 12.46 -14.18
CA THR A 75 -2.35 13.38 -14.32
C THR A 75 -2.78 14.84 -14.30
N GLY A 76 -2.61 15.48 -13.14
CA GLY A 76 -2.69 16.91 -12.97
C GLY A 76 -1.30 17.56 -13.14
N ALA A 77 -1.25 18.88 -13.06
CA ALA A 77 0.02 19.58 -12.95
C ALA A 77 0.48 19.55 -11.47
N ALA A 78 1.61 18.96 -11.19
CA ALA A 78 2.24 19.02 -9.89
C ALA A 78 3.18 20.22 -9.78
N ARG A 79 3.37 20.72 -8.58
CA ARG A 79 4.51 21.58 -8.26
C ARG A 79 5.44 20.85 -7.32
N GLU A 80 6.42 20.19 -7.87
CA GLU A 80 7.53 19.66 -7.12
C GLU A 80 8.65 20.70 -7.07
N VAL A 81 9.19 20.96 -5.90
CA VAL A 81 10.36 21.81 -5.72
C VAL A 81 11.49 20.90 -5.30
N GLU A 82 12.23 20.40 -6.26
CA GLU A 82 13.47 19.69 -5.96
C GLU A 82 14.57 20.68 -5.61
N TRP A 83 15.02 20.66 -4.36
CA TRP A 83 16.03 21.58 -3.84
C TRP A 83 17.47 21.18 -4.17
N TYR A 84 17.69 19.99 -4.70
CA TYR A 84 19.03 19.45 -4.95
C TYR A 84 19.04 18.50 -6.14
N GLU A 85 19.02 19.02 -7.34
CA GLU A 85 19.43 18.23 -8.49
C GLU A 85 20.96 18.22 -8.66
N GLU A 86 21.49 17.20 -9.36
CA GLU A 86 22.93 16.94 -9.48
C GLU A 86 23.75 18.08 -10.09
N ASN A 87 23.14 19.04 -10.75
CA ASN A 87 23.79 20.18 -11.39
C ASN A 87 23.45 21.56 -10.78
N GLY A 88 22.73 21.59 -9.66
CA GLY A 88 22.32 22.85 -9.04
C GLY A 88 21.21 23.58 -9.81
N GLU A 89 20.51 22.90 -10.69
CA GLU A 89 19.33 23.43 -11.35
C GLU A 89 18.11 23.22 -10.43
N TYR A 90 17.25 24.24 -10.37
CA TYR A 90 15.99 24.17 -9.63
C TYR A 90 14.89 23.87 -10.62
N GLU A 91 14.38 22.64 -10.63
CA GLU A 91 13.13 22.36 -11.31
C GLU A 91 11.96 22.69 -10.42
N THR A 92 11.00 23.41 -11.00
CA THR A 92 9.73 23.68 -10.34
C THR A 92 8.64 23.10 -11.23
N GLU A 93 8.16 21.93 -10.91
CA GLU A 93 6.93 21.39 -11.46
C GLU A 93 5.74 21.80 -10.59
N ILE A 94 4.63 22.16 -11.20
CA ILE A 94 3.40 22.51 -10.48
C ILE A 94 2.38 21.42 -10.69
N GLU A 95 2.28 20.50 -9.73
CA GLU A 95 1.19 19.54 -9.71
C GLU A 95 -0.07 20.14 -9.09
N LYS A 96 -1.15 20.07 -9.83
CA LYS A 96 -2.49 20.31 -9.31
C LYS A 96 -3.35 19.12 -9.68
N GLY A 97 -3.71 18.30 -8.70
CA GLY A 97 -4.63 17.21 -8.94
C GLY A 97 -4.01 15.85 -8.73
N GLY A 98 -4.45 14.88 -9.45
CA GLY A 98 -4.20 13.49 -9.16
C GLY A 98 -2.93 12.90 -9.76
N GLU A 99 -2.77 11.62 -9.48
CA GLU A 99 -1.69 10.78 -9.95
C GLU A 99 -2.26 9.62 -10.77
N VAL A 100 -1.46 9.05 -11.67
CA VAL A 100 -1.73 7.76 -12.28
C VAL A 100 -0.62 6.81 -11.83
N ALA A 101 -0.97 5.86 -10.99
CA ALA A 101 -0.04 4.90 -10.42
C ALA A 101 -0.33 3.48 -10.89
N LEU A 102 0.72 2.69 -11.11
CA LEU A 102 0.63 1.26 -11.28
C LEU A 102 0.78 0.62 -9.90
N GLU A 103 -0.34 0.33 -9.23
CA GLU A 103 -0.32 -0.21 -7.87
C GLU A 103 0.13 -1.67 -7.82
N GLN A 104 -0.28 -2.45 -8.80
CA GLN A 104 0.09 -3.86 -8.89
C GLN A 104 0.40 -4.23 -10.34
N PHE A 105 1.49 -4.94 -10.52
CA PHE A 105 1.86 -5.57 -11.79
C PHE A 105 2.73 -6.80 -11.50
N HIS A 106 2.11 -7.96 -11.48
CA HIS A 106 2.81 -9.18 -11.13
C HIS A 106 2.30 -10.40 -11.88
N ILE A 107 3.15 -11.41 -11.95
CA ILE A 107 2.79 -12.73 -12.43
C ILE A 107 2.82 -13.72 -11.28
N SER A 108 1.77 -14.53 -11.15
CA SER A 108 1.66 -15.58 -10.14
C SER A 108 1.75 -16.97 -10.76
N TYR A 109 2.53 -17.85 -10.14
CA TYR A 109 2.55 -19.27 -10.42
C TYR A 109 1.78 -20.03 -9.35
N LEU A 110 0.64 -20.60 -9.73
CA LEU A 110 -0.28 -21.33 -8.87
C LEU A 110 0.10 -22.81 -8.87
N MET A 111 0.94 -23.22 -7.91
CA MET A 111 1.39 -24.61 -7.83
C MET A 111 0.28 -25.48 -7.23
N ASN A 112 -0.23 -25.10 -6.07
CA ASN A 112 -1.32 -25.78 -5.37
C ASN A 112 -1.94 -24.84 -4.31
N LYS A 113 -2.96 -25.33 -3.59
CA LYS A 113 -3.64 -24.51 -2.56
C LYS A 113 -2.69 -24.01 -1.47
N HIS A 114 -1.64 -24.76 -1.16
CA HIS A 114 -0.79 -24.50 0.00
C HIS A 114 0.44 -23.67 -0.35
N LEU A 115 0.88 -23.70 -1.61
CA LEU A 115 2.14 -23.09 -2.02
C LEU A 115 2.00 -22.48 -3.42
N ASN A 116 2.23 -21.20 -3.49
CA ASN A 116 2.20 -20.40 -4.71
C ASN A 116 3.31 -19.37 -4.68
N PHE A 117 3.65 -18.86 -5.85
CA PHE A 117 4.68 -17.85 -6.02
C PHE A 117 4.11 -16.64 -6.75
N ARG A 118 4.63 -15.45 -6.43
CA ARG A 118 4.32 -14.20 -7.13
C ARG A 118 5.61 -13.46 -7.40
N PHE A 119 5.71 -12.81 -8.55
CA PHE A 119 6.87 -12.07 -9.02
C PHE A 119 6.41 -10.76 -9.62
N GLY A 120 7.01 -9.65 -9.24
CA GLY A 120 6.70 -8.32 -9.79
C GLY A 120 6.39 -7.30 -8.70
N HIS A 121 5.55 -6.33 -9.03
CA HIS A 121 5.13 -5.25 -8.15
C HIS A 121 3.84 -5.63 -7.44
N MET A 122 3.85 -5.59 -6.12
CA MET A 122 2.77 -6.16 -5.31
C MET A 122 2.59 -5.42 -4.00
N ILE A 123 1.41 -5.53 -3.40
CA ILE A 123 1.11 -4.96 -2.09
C ILE A 123 1.96 -5.63 -1.01
N VAL A 124 2.49 -4.79 -0.12
CA VAL A 124 3.20 -5.20 1.10
C VAL A 124 2.20 -5.35 2.23
N PRO A 125 1.88 -6.56 2.72
CA PRO A 125 0.74 -6.80 3.60
C PRO A 125 1.05 -6.49 5.08
N VAL A 126 1.57 -5.30 5.36
CA VAL A 126 1.88 -4.81 6.72
C VAL A 126 0.76 -3.91 7.19
N GLY A 127 0.14 -4.26 8.32
CA GLY A 127 -1.06 -3.58 8.83
C GLY A 127 -2.36 -4.08 8.20
N LEU A 128 -3.48 -3.72 8.81
CA LEU A 128 -4.80 -4.15 8.36
C LEU A 128 -5.24 -3.41 7.10
N THR A 129 -5.13 -2.08 7.10
CA THR A 129 -5.61 -1.24 6.00
C THR A 129 -4.76 -1.40 4.75
N ASN A 130 -3.48 -1.69 4.90
CA ASN A 130 -2.63 -1.94 3.75
C ASN A 130 -2.87 -3.33 3.14
N ALA A 131 -3.09 -4.34 3.99
CA ALA A 131 -3.48 -5.67 3.53
C ALA A 131 -4.89 -5.71 2.89
N HIS A 132 -5.73 -4.71 3.20
CA HIS A 132 -7.11 -4.55 2.71
C HIS A 132 -7.34 -3.10 2.28
N HIS A 133 -6.55 -2.62 1.33
CA HIS A 133 -6.46 -1.22 0.93
C HIS A 133 -7.67 -0.66 0.17
N GLU A 134 -8.60 -1.49 -0.21
CA GLU A 134 -9.81 -1.10 -0.93
C GLU A 134 -10.82 -0.36 -0.01
N PRO A 135 -11.47 0.71 -0.48
CA PRO A 135 -12.43 1.51 0.30
C PRO A 135 -13.56 0.71 0.93
N LEU A 136 -13.99 -0.38 0.29
CA LEU A 136 -15.03 -1.28 0.83
C LEU A 136 -14.63 -1.97 2.13
N ASN A 137 -13.36 -1.95 2.48
CA ASN A 137 -12.83 -2.53 3.71
C ASN A 137 -12.61 -1.48 4.82
N PHE A 138 -12.84 -0.20 4.55
CA PHE A 138 -12.67 0.86 5.55
C PHE A 138 -13.83 0.88 6.54
N PHE A 139 -13.57 1.32 7.76
CA PHE A 139 -14.59 1.51 8.79
C PHE A 139 -15.38 2.81 8.60
N GLY A 140 -14.83 3.76 7.87
CA GLY A 140 -15.41 5.06 7.57
C GLY A 140 -15.32 5.39 6.08
N VAL A 141 -15.66 6.61 5.74
CA VAL A 141 -15.56 7.11 4.36
C VAL A 141 -14.12 7.18 3.90
N TYR A 142 -13.22 7.47 4.83
CA TYR A 142 -11.79 7.62 4.56
C TYR A 142 -10.98 6.50 5.21
N ARG A 143 -9.79 6.27 4.68
CA ARG A 143 -8.80 5.36 5.24
C ARG A 143 -8.45 5.77 6.68
N PRO A 144 -8.24 4.83 7.62
CA PRO A 144 -7.87 5.16 8.99
C PRO A 144 -6.56 5.96 9.07
N GLU A 145 -6.62 7.16 9.61
CA GLU A 145 -5.51 8.13 9.60
C GLU A 145 -4.27 7.62 10.34
N GLY A 146 -4.44 6.91 11.45
CA GLY A 146 -3.30 6.47 12.25
C GLY A 146 -2.35 5.52 11.50
N GLU A 147 -2.90 4.57 10.74
CA GLU A 147 -2.06 3.65 9.94
C GLU A 147 -1.45 4.36 8.74
N THR A 148 -2.21 5.19 8.03
CA THR A 148 -1.75 5.90 6.83
C THR A 148 -0.79 7.04 7.12
N THR A 149 -0.76 7.55 8.35
CA THR A 149 0.22 8.55 8.77
C THR A 149 1.59 7.91 9.02
N LEU A 150 1.61 6.75 9.66
CA LEU A 150 2.85 6.11 10.11
C LEU A 150 3.45 5.15 9.10
N LEU A 151 2.63 4.49 8.30
CA LEU A 151 3.03 3.51 7.28
C LEU A 151 2.72 4.06 5.89
N PRO A 152 3.43 3.61 4.86
CA PRO A 152 3.06 3.95 3.49
C PRO A 152 1.60 3.55 3.19
N SER A 153 0.87 4.47 2.59
CA SER A 153 -0.51 4.26 2.16
C SER A 153 -0.51 3.46 0.86
N THR A 154 -1.35 2.45 0.75
CA THR A 154 -1.31 1.50 -0.37
C THR A 154 0.12 1.03 -0.65
N TRP A 155 0.78 0.55 0.40
CA TRP A 155 2.19 0.19 0.33
C TRP A 155 2.41 -0.96 -0.64
N HIS A 156 3.12 -0.72 -1.71
CA HIS A 156 3.47 -1.70 -2.72
C HIS A 156 4.96 -1.63 -3.06
N GLU A 157 5.57 -2.75 -3.37
CA GLU A 157 7.00 -2.89 -3.66
C GLU A 157 7.25 -3.96 -4.71
N THR A 158 8.41 -3.91 -5.34
CA THR A 158 8.82 -4.90 -6.34
C THR A 158 9.62 -6.03 -5.70
N GLY A 159 9.30 -7.28 -6.05
CA GLY A 159 10.03 -8.42 -5.54
C GLY A 159 9.35 -9.76 -5.81
N VAL A 160 9.49 -10.66 -4.85
CA VAL A 160 8.95 -12.02 -4.93
C VAL A 160 8.17 -12.35 -3.67
N ALA A 161 7.11 -13.12 -3.82
CA ALA A 161 6.31 -13.62 -2.72
C ALA A 161 6.04 -15.11 -2.83
N LEU A 162 5.86 -15.72 -1.66
CA LEU A 162 5.40 -17.09 -1.48
C LEU A 162 4.15 -17.01 -0.61
N PHE A 163 3.05 -17.62 -1.05
CA PHE A 163 1.77 -17.51 -0.37
C PHE A 163 0.93 -18.79 -0.50
N GLY A 164 -0.01 -18.97 0.41
CA GLY A 164 -0.91 -20.12 0.39
C GLY A 164 -1.83 -20.22 1.58
N ASP A 165 -2.65 -21.28 1.58
CA ASP A 165 -3.61 -21.61 2.62
C ASP A 165 -3.19 -22.90 3.35
N LEU A 166 -3.16 -22.85 4.67
CA LEU A 166 -2.88 -23.98 5.56
C LEU A 166 -4.08 -24.24 6.47
N GLY A 167 -5.16 -24.71 5.91
CA GLY A 167 -6.43 -24.96 6.63
C GLY A 167 -7.12 -23.67 7.05
N ASN A 168 -7.05 -23.32 8.32
CA ASN A 168 -7.63 -22.07 8.83
C ASN A 168 -6.65 -20.88 8.78
N PHE A 169 -5.43 -21.11 8.34
CA PHE A 169 -4.42 -20.08 8.19
C PHE A 169 -4.24 -19.74 6.72
N ASP A 170 -4.09 -18.48 6.39
CA ASP A 170 -3.46 -18.03 5.16
C ASP A 170 -2.17 -17.29 5.50
N TYR A 171 -1.20 -17.38 4.61
CA TYR A 171 0.10 -16.76 4.82
C TYR A 171 0.67 -16.16 3.54
N GLU A 172 1.47 -15.13 3.71
CA GLU A 172 2.27 -14.53 2.66
C GLU A 172 3.65 -14.15 3.20
N LEU A 173 4.71 -14.55 2.51
CA LEU A 173 6.10 -14.21 2.79
C LEU A 173 6.66 -13.51 1.57
N GLN A 174 7.31 -12.36 1.77
CA GLN A 174 7.85 -11.57 0.67
C GLN A 174 9.32 -11.23 0.87
N VAL A 175 10.04 -11.14 -0.23
CA VAL A 175 11.34 -10.47 -0.34
C VAL A 175 11.17 -9.39 -1.39
N VAL A 176 11.14 -8.14 -0.95
CA VAL A 176 10.81 -6.99 -1.79
C VAL A 176 11.83 -5.88 -1.64
N SER A 177 11.77 -4.86 -2.49
CA SER A 177 12.52 -3.64 -2.31
C SER A 177 12.26 -3.07 -0.92
N GLY A 178 13.28 -2.56 -0.29
CA GLY A 178 13.15 -1.99 1.05
C GLY A 178 12.91 -0.48 1.00
N LEU A 179 12.44 0.08 2.10
CA LEU A 179 12.20 1.51 2.22
C LEU A 179 13.49 2.33 2.09
N ASP A 180 13.37 3.53 1.54
CA ASP A 180 14.41 4.57 1.49
C ASP A 180 14.25 5.51 2.70
N PRO A 181 15.30 5.69 3.51
CA PRO A 181 15.24 6.55 4.68
C PRO A 181 15.14 8.04 4.34
N GLN A 182 15.34 8.45 3.11
CA GLN A 182 15.15 9.84 2.69
C GLN A 182 13.68 10.30 2.88
N GLY A 183 12.74 9.38 2.81
CA GLY A 183 11.33 9.65 3.07
C GLY A 183 10.93 9.63 4.55
N PHE A 184 11.86 9.30 5.48
CA PHE A 184 11.51 9.23 6.90
C PHE A 184 11.45 10.60 7.54
N ARG A 185 10.40 10.86 8.33
CA ARG A 185 10.17 12.13 9.01
C ARG A 185 9.66 11.88 10.43
N MET A 186 9.83 12.86 11.31
CA MET A 186 9.29 12.80 12.67
C MET A 186 7.77 12.81 12.68
N GLU A 187 7.16 13.49 11.72
CA GLU A 187 5.70 13.67 11.63
C GLU A 187 4.98 12.42 11.13
N ASN A 188 5.63 11.62 10.30
CA ASN A 188 4.99 10.48 9.64
C ASN A 188 5.85 9.20 9.65
N TRP A 189 6.82 9.14 10.51
CA TRP A 189 7.74 8.02 10.68
C TRP A 189 8.27 7.50 9.34
N VAL A 190 7.79 6.32 8.86
CA VAL A 190 8.23 5.71 7.59
C VAL A 190 7.23 5.91 6.45
N GLY A 191 6.14 6.63 6.69
CA GLY A 191 5.01 6.77 5.77
C GLY A 191 5.33 7.29 4.37
N LYS A 192 6.45 7.98 4.20
CA LYS A 192 6.93 8.48 2.90
C LYS A 192 8.24 7.79 2.46
N GLY A 193 8.52 6.60 2.97
CA GLY A 193 9.75 5.87 2.70
C GLY A 193 9.70 4.91 1.52
N THR A 194 8.61 4.79 0.79
CA THR A 194 8.55 4.00 -0.44
C THR A 194 9.51 4.56 -1.47
N GLN A 195 10.16 3.69 -2.24
CA GLN A 195 11.07 4.16 -3.27
C GLN A 195 10.35 4.75 -4.49
N GLY A 196 9.10 4.35 -4.72
CA GLY A 196 8.17 4.99 -5.67
C GLY A 196 8.53 4.91 -7.15
N ALA A 197 9.77 4.68 -7.48
CA ALA A 197 10.25 4.69 -8.85
C ALA A 197 10.25 3.29 -9.45
N PHE A 198 9.62 3.15 -10.63
CA PHE A 198 9.66 1.91 -11.41
C PHE A 198 10.92 1.80 -12.28
N GLU A 199 11.65 2.89 -12.49
CA GLU A 199 12.85 2.92 -13.32
C GLU A 199 14.00 2.18 -12.66
N GLU A 200 14.37 2.58 -11.45
CA GLU A 200 15.44 1.98 -10.68
C GLU A 200 15.05 1.89 -9.20
N THR A 201 14.72 0.70 -8.74
CA THR A 201 14.49 0.44 -7.34
C THR A 201 15.72 -0.18 -6.69
N GLN A 202 16.21 0.41 -5.62
CA GLN A 202 17.36 -0.12 -4.89
C GLN A 202 17.00 -1.45 -4.21
N PHE A 203 17.68 -2.52 -4.60
CA PHE A 203 17.48 -3.87 -4.11
C PHE A 203 18.71 -4.44 -3.38
N THR A 204 19.66 -3.58 -3.01
CA THR A 204 20.90 -4.00 -2.35
C THR A 204 20.64 -4.62 -0.98
N HIS A 205 19.66 -4.08 -0.25
CA HIS A 205 19.21 -4.61 1.03
C HIS A 205 17.69 -4.76 0.99
N PRO A 206 17.20 -5.88 0.45
CA PRO A 206 15.77 -6.13 0.35
C PRO A 206 15.11 -6.20 1.72
N ALA A 207 13.82 -5.95 1.74
CA ALA A 207 12.99 -6.15 2.90
C ALA A 207 12.46 -7.59 2.95
N PHE A 208 12.33 -8.11 4.17
CA PHE A 208 11.65 -9.35 4.45
C PHE A 208 10.31 -9.04 5.08
N VAL A 209 9.24 -9.56 4.51
CA VAL A 209 7.86 -9.35 4.96
C VAL A 209 7.22 -10.69 5.22
N ALA A 210 6.44 -10.77 6.29
CA ALA A 210 5.62 -11.92 6.60
C ALA A 210 4.25 -11.47 7.09
N ARG A 211 3.19 -12.10 6.62
CA ARG A 211 1.84 -11.98 7.16
C ARG A 211 1.22 -13.36 7.35
N VAL A 212 0.51 -13.52 8.45
CA VAL A 212 -0.29 -14.71 8.75
C VAL A 212 -1.64 -14.25 9.25
N ASN A 213 -2.70 -14.85 8.72
CA ASN A 213 -4.07 -14.63 9.18
C ASN A 213 -4.67 -15.95 9.65
N TYR A 214 -5.48 -15.88 10.69
CA TYR A 214 -6.23 -17.00 11.22
C TYR A 214 -7.73 -16.75 11.05
N ASN A 215 -8.40 -17.62 10.31
CA ASN A 215 -9.82 -17.53 9.94
C ASN A 215 -10.68 -18.56 10.69
N GLY A 216 -10.13 -19.25 11.66
CA GLY A 216 -10.74 -20.44 12.27
C GLY A 216 -11.32 -20.23 13.68
N VAL A 217 -11.67 -19.02 14.07
CA VAL A 217 -12.24 -18.77 15.42
C VAL A 217 -13.67 -19.31 15.50
N LYS A 218 -13.81 -20.58 15.86
CA LYS A 218 -15.09 -21.31 15.85
C LYS A 218 -16.19 -20.65 16.68
N LYS A 219 -15.82 -20.00 17.80
CA LYS A 219 -16.76 -19.35 18.72
C LYS A 219 -17.30 -18.03 18.15
N PHE A 220 -16.55 -17.38 17.26
CA PHE A 220 -16.90 -16.09 16.66
C PHE A 220 -16.83 -16.22 15.14
N LYS A 221 -17.90 -16.76 14.53
CA LYS A 221 -17.99 -16.83 13.08
C LYS A 221 -17.84 -15.43 12.49
N GLY A 222 -16.95 -15.27 11.52
CA GLY A 222 -16.63 -13.98 10.91
C GLY A 222 -15.47 -13.22 11.53
N LEU A 223 -14.87 -13.72 12.63
CA LEU A 223 -13.65 -13.15 13.19
C LEU A 223 -12.42 -13.70 12.45
N ARG A 224 -11.61 -12.78 11.95
CA ARG A 224 -10.28 -13.01 11.40
C ARG A 224 -9.26 -12.27 12.27
N VAL A 225 -8.15 -12.91 12.58
CA VAL A 225 -7.03 -12.31 13.32
C VAL A 225 -5.81 -12.38 12.44
N GLY A 226 -5.09 -11.27 12.34
CA GLY A 226 -3.88 -11.15 11.53
C GLY A 226 -2.68 -10.66 12.33
N ALA A 227 -1.50 -11.02 11.86
CA ALA A 227 -0.24 -10.47 12.32
C ALA A 227 0.69 -10.29 11.13
N SER A 228 1.48 -9.22 11.13
CA SER A 228 2.51 -9.02 10.14
C SER A 228 3.84 -8.58 10.75
N PHE A 229 4.89 -8.85 10.00
CA PHE A 229 6.27 -8.55 10.33
C PHE A 229 6.95 -7.98 9.10
N TYR A 230 7.74 -6.93 9.29
CA TYR A 230 8.59 -6.32 8.29
C TYR A 230 9.97 -6.08 8.87
N TYR A 231 10.99 -6.39 8.09
CA TYR A 231 12.39 -6.12 8.45
C TYR A 231 13.17 -5.64 7.23
N ASN A 232 13.95 -4.57 7.42
CA ASN A 232 14.80 -4.01 6.38
C ASN A 232 15.98 -3.25 7.02
N GLN A 233 17.04 -2.99 6.23
CA GLN A 233 18.14 -2.07 6.58
C GLN A 233 18.10 -0.87 5.62
N PRO A 234 17.23 0.12 5.85
CA PRO A 234 16.94 1.18 4.89
C PRO A 234 18.16 2.07 4.56
N SER A 235 19.12 2.23 5.48
CA SER A 235 20.33 3.02 5.26
C SER A 235 21.16 2.58 4.04
N LYS A 236 20.88 1.42 3.48
CA LYS A 236 21.57 0.86 2.31
C LYS A 236 20.78 0.96 1.01
N ASN A 237 19.55 1.46 1.08
CA ASN A 237 18.65 1.58 -0.07
C ASN A 237 18.53 3.02 -0.59
N SER A 238 19.19 3.97 0.02
CA SER A 238 19.17 5.34 -0.48
C SER A 238 19.94 5.47 -1.79
N SER A 239 19.32 6.04 -2.79
CA SER A 239 19.95 6.40 -4.07
C SER A 239 20.97 7.54 -3.92
N LYS A 240 20.77 8.39 -2.93
CA LYS A 240 21.67 9.51 -2.62
C LYS A 240 22.48 9.19 -1.36
N PRO A 241 23.81 9.48 -1.35
CA PRO A 241 24.64 9.29 -0.18
C PRO A 241 24.11 10.11 0.99
N LEU A 242 23.61 9.46 2.02
CA LEU A 242 23.28 10.11 3.29
C LEU A 242 24.59 10.47 4.01
N ARG A 243 24.60 11.58 4.74
CA ARG A 243 25.78 12.06 5.51
C ARG A 243 26.37 11.00 6.44
N ASN A 244 25.56 10.02 6.85
CA ASN A 244 25.93 8.98 7.81
C ASN A 244 25.78 7.56 7.23
N GLN A 245 26.19 7.33 6.01
CA GLN A 245 26.08 6.01 5.33
C GLN A 245 26.78 4.84 6.04
N GLY A 246 27.60 5.09 7.04
CA GLY A 246 28.24 4.04 7.85
C GLY A 246 27.34 3.45 8.93
N GLU A 247 26.27 4.11 9.30
CA GLU A 247 25.39 3.65 10.38
C GLU A 247 24.39 2.61 9.88
N LYS A 248 24.40 1.46 10.54
CA LYS A 248 23.44 0.39 10.30
C LYS A 248 22.28 0.58 11.28
N TYR A 249 21.15 1.05 10.81
CA TYR A 249 19.93 1.06 11.60
C TYR A 249 18.89 0.13 10.96
N PRO A 250 18.63 -0.99 11.60
CA PRO A 250 17.56 -1.87 11.17
C PRO A 250 16.20 -1.23 11.46
N LEU A 251 15.28 -1.39 10.54
CA LEU A 251 13.86 -1.08 10.73
C LEU A 251 13.11 -2.38 10.92
N THR A 252 12.33 -2.45 11.99
CA THR A 252 11.44 -3.58 12.27
C THR A 252 10.04 -3.04 12.54
N ILE A 253 9.04 -3.59 11.85
CA ILE A 253 7.64 -3.27 12.08
C ILE A 253 6.92 -4.58 12.41
N VAL A 254 6.15 -4.56 13.49
CA VAL A 254 5.29 -5.67 13.90
C VAL A 254 3.88 -5.14 14.09
N THR A 255 2.91 -5.79 13.47
CA THR A 255 1.50 -5.45 13.63
C THR A 255 0.68 -6.65 14.05
N ALA A 256 -0.39 -6.40 14.77
CA ALA A 256 -1.44 -7.36 15.05
C ALA A 256 -2.79 -6.68 14.81
N ASP A 257 -3.70 -7.38 14.17
CA ASP A 257 -5.01 -6.88 13.80
C ASP A 257 -6.11 -7.91 13.96
N ALA A 258 -7.34 -7.45 14.05
CA ALA A 258 -8.52 -8.30 14.07
C ALA A 258 -9.64 -7.65 13.27
N GLN A 259 -10.31 -8.43 12.44
CA GLN A 259 -11.46 -8.00 11.67
C GLN A 259 -12.65 -8.91 11.97
N TYR A 260 -13.80 -8.31 12.20
CA TYR A 260 -15.04 -9.04 12.39
C TYR A 260 -16.07 -8.63 11.33
N LYS A 261 -16.51 -9.61 10.54
CA LYS A 261 -17.65 -9.47 9.62
C LYS A 261 -18.84 -10.24 10.16
N SER A 262 -19.93 -9.52 10.42
CA SER A 262 -21.17 -10.17 10.91
C SER A 262 -21.63 -11.22 9.90
N PRO A 263 -22.00 -12.44 10.35
CA PRO A 263 -22.53 -13.48 9.45
C PRO A 263 -23.88 -13.13 8.80
N ASN A 264 -24.51 -12.06 9.28
CA ASN A 264 -25.85 -11.65 8.84
C ASN A 264 -25.83 -10.45 7.88
N ASN A 265 -24.66 -10.05 7.42
CA ASN A 265 -24.48 -8.98 6.41
C ASN A 265 -23.83 -9.56 5.15
#